data_b5c39f5a3699d3938872c2639b6ab31d
#
_entry.id   b5c39f5a3699d3938872c2639b6ab31d
#
_cell.length_a   1.000
_cell.length_b   1.000
_cell.length_c   1.000
_cell.angle_alpha   90.00
_cell.angle_beta   90.00
_cell.angle_gamma   90.00
#
_symmetry.space_group_name_H-M   'P 1'
#
loop_
_entity.id
_entity.type
_entity.pdbx_description
1 polymer ?
#
loop_
_entity_poly.entity_id
_entity_poly.type
_entity_poly.pdbx_seq_one_letter_code
_entity_poly.pdbx_strand_id
1 'polypeptide(L)'
;MSFSAAPTESFDVIVVGGGHAGCEAAITAARLGLNTALFSLNLDRIAWQPCNPAVGGPAKSQLVHEVDALGGVIGRLADATAIQKRILNASRGPAVWALRAQTDKRQYARQMLQLLQHTPNLALREAMVTGLETSGSAEGGDLRITGVRTYFLSLIHISEPTRPY
;
A
#
# COMPACT_ATOMS: atom_id res chain seq x y z
N MET A 1 -38.88 -10.17 0.39
CA MET A 1 -37.63 -10.85 0.00
C MET A 1 -36.56 -10.38 0.96
N SER A 2 -36.15 -11.23 1.89
CA SER A 2 -35.08 -10.91 2.86
C SER A 2 -33.75 -10.97 2.11
N PHE A 3 -33.12 -9.82 1.91
CA PHE A 3 -31.74 -9.80 1.45
C PHE A 3 -30.89 -10.36 2.60
N SER A 4 -30.31 -11.54 2.41
CA SER A 4 -29.28 -12.08 3.29
C SER A 4 -28.17 -11.03 3.38
N ALA A 5 -27.83 -10.58 4.60
CA ALA A 5 -26.70 -9.68 4.81
C ALA A 5 -25.47 -10.31 4.17
N ALA A 6 -24.78 -9.57 3.32
CA ALA A 6 -23.52 -10.01 2.75
C ALA A 6 -22.53 -10.37 3.89
N PRO A 7 -21.70 -11.39 3.74
CA PRO A 7 -20.77 -11.78 4.79
C PRO A 7 -19.87 -10.60 5.15
N THR A 8 -19.89 -10.26 6.42
CA THR A 8 -19.07 -9.18 6.99
C THR A 8 -17.67 -9.73 7.23
N GLU A 9 -16.69 -9.25 6.49
CA GLU A 9 -15.28 -9.55 6.77
C GLU A 9 -14.74 -8.58 7.83
N SER A 10 -13.81 -9.05 8.66
CA SER A 10 -13.17 -8.24 9.70
C SER A 10 -11.65 -8.27 9.56
N PHE A 11 -11.03 -7.10 9.67
CA PHE A 11 -9.60 -6.90 9.56
C PHE A 11 -9.11 -6.00 10.70
N ASP A 12 -7.83 -6.17 11.09
CA ASP A 12 -7.16 -5.26 12.03
C ASP A 12 -6.77 -3.95 11.35
N VAL A 13 -6.42 -4.03 10.05
CA VAL A 13 -6.03 -2.87 9.24
C VAL A 13 -6.68 -2.94 7.87
N ILE A 14 -7.24 -1.82 7.43
CA ILE A 14 -7.75 -1.66 6.07
C ILE A 14 -6.96 -0.54 5.38
N VAL A 15 -6.34 -0.88 4.27
CA VAL A 15 -5.61 0.07 3.40
C VAL A 15 -6.42 0.31 2.14
N VAL A 16 -6.70 1.57 1.84
CA VAL A 16 -7.45 1.97 0.64
C VAL A 16 -6.53 2.63 -0.37
N GLY A 17 -6.33 1.96 -1.50
CA GLY A 17 -5.49 2.42 -2.59
C GLY A 17 -4.21 1.60 -2.77
N GLY A 18 -4.10 0.90 -3.91
CA GLY A 18 -2.95 0.05 -4.29
C GLY A 18 -1.79 0.80 -4.94
N GLY A 19 -1.56 2.08 -4.57
CA GLY A 19 -0.36 2.82 -4.94
C GLY A 19 0.86 2.38 -4.13
N HIS A 20 2.03 2.99 -4.38
CA HIS A 20 3.28 2.62 -3.69
C HIS A 20 3.16 2.71 -2.17
N ALA A 21 2.62 3.81 -1.65
CA ALA A 21 2.43 4.01 -0.22
C ALA A 21 1.48 2.97 0.39
N GLY A 22 0.37 2.67 -0.30
CA GLY A 22 -0.57 1.65 0.17
C GLY A 22 0.03 0.24 0.16
N CYS A 23 0.84 -0.09 -0.83
CA CYS A 23 1.55 -1.37 -0.87
C CYS A 23 2.52 -1.51 0.32
N GLU A 24 3.32 -0.47 0.61
CA GLU A 24 4.23 -0.48 1.76
C GLU A 24 3.47 -0.59 3.09
N ALA A 25 2.39 0.18 3.25
CA ALA A 25 1.57 0.14 4.46
C ALA A 25 0.95 -1.25 4.68
N ALA A 26 0.36 -1.83 3.63
CA ALA A 26 -0.29 -3.14 3.71
C ALA A 26 0.71 -4.28 4.00
N ILE A 27 1.86 -4.29 3.33
CA ILE A 27 2.92 -5.28 3.56
C ILE A 27 3.46 -5.17 4.98
N THR A 28 3.72 -3.94 5.44
CA THR A 28 4.25 -3.70 6.78
C THR A 28 3.27 -4.16 7.86
N ALA A 29 2.00 -3.77 7.77
CA ALA A 29 0.96 -4.20 8.72
C ALA A 29 0.83 -5.72 8.75
N ALA A 30 0.77 -6.38 7.59
CA ALA A 30 0.67 -7.83 7.49
C ALA A 30 1.90 -8.56 8.07
N ARG A 31 3.10 -8.03 7.85
CA ARG A 31 4.36 -8.59 8.43
C ARG A 31 4.43 -8.44 9.94
N LEU A 32 3.78 -7.43 10.50
CA LEU A 32 3.61 -7.28 11.96
C LEU A 32 2.58 -8.26 12.53
N GLY A 33 1.98 -9.12 11.71
CA GLY A 33 1.02 -10.13 12.13
C GLY A 33 -0.42 -9.64 12.19
N LEU A 34 -0.71 -8.45 11.69
CA LEU A 34 -2.06 -7.91 11.63
C LEU A 34 -2.82 -8.48 10.43
N ASN A 35 -4.07 -8.88 10.64
CA ASN A 35 -4.97 -9.27 9.56
C ASN A 35 -5.33 -8.02 8.73
N THR A 36 -4.77 -7.92 7.53
CA THR A 36 -4.77 -6.68 6.74
C THR A 36 -5.53 -6.88 5.42
N ALA A 37 -6.35 -5.91 5.04
CA ALA A 37 -6.92 -5.83 3.71
C ALA A 37 -6.37 -4.65 2.92
N LEU A 38 -6.02 -4.87 1.65
CA LEU A 38 -5.67 -3.82 0.69
C LEU A 38 -6.73 -3.75 -0.40
N PHE A 39 -7.41 -2.60 -0.48
CA PHE A 39 -8.41 -2.30 -1.50
C PHE A 39 -7.79 -1.52 -2.65
N SER A 40 -8.07 -1.96 -3.88
CA SER A 40 -7.70 -1.25 -5.10
C SER A 40 -8.84 -1.34 -6.11
N LEU A 41 -9.01 -0.30 -6.92
CA LEU A 41 -9.99 -0.31 -8.03
C LEU A 41 -9.65 -1.34 -9.10
N ASN A 42 -8.35 -1.64 -9.26
CA ASN A 42 -7.87 -2.60 -10.25
C ASN A 42 -6.53 -3.16 -9.77
N LEU A 43 -6.48 -4.48 -9.56
CA LEU A 43 -5.28 -5.17 -9.09
C LEU A 43 -4.15 -5.18 -10.13
N ASP A 44 -4.46 -5.13 -11.42
CA ASP A 44 -3.45 -5.02 -12.48
C ASP A 44 -2.73 -3.66 -12.51
N ARG A 45 -3.27 -2.68 -11.78
CA ARG A 45 -2.71 -1.33 -11.64
C ARG A 45 -2.02 -1.09 -10.31
N ILE A 46 -1.84 -2.12 -9.49
CA ILE A 46 -1.10 -2.01 -8.23
C ILE A 46 0.33 -1.52 -8.51
N ALA A 47 0.77 -0.55 -7.70
CA ALA A 47 2.08 0.10 -7.80
C ALA A 47 2.42 0.60 -9.22
N TRP A 48 1.39 0.97 -10.00
CA TRP A 48 1.59 1.44 -11.35
C TRP A 48 2.37 2.76 -11.38
N GLN A 49 3.35 2.84 -12.27
CA GLN A 49 4.16 4.04 -12.50
C GLN A 49 3.61 4.81 -13.71
N PRO A 50 2.75 5.82 -13.54
CA PRO A 50 1.99 6.41 -14.65
C PRO A 50 2.86 7.21 -15.63
N CYS A 51 3.90 7.86 -15.13
CA CYS A 51 4.82 8.68 -15.93
C CYS A 51 6.08 7.90 -16.32
N ASN A 52 7.25 8.51 -16.13
CA ASN A 52 8.53 7.83 -16.28
C ASN A 52 8.66 6.71 -15.24
N PRO A 53 8.87 5.47 -15.67
CA PRO A 53 9.01 4.36 -14.75
C PRO A 53 10.38 4.40 -14.06
N ALA A 54 10.48 5.22 -13.03
CA ALA A 54 11.73 5.41 -12.31
C ALA A 54 11.48 5.61 -10.81
N VAL A 55 12.39 5.05 -10.01
CA VAL A 55 12.44 5.18 -8.56
C VAL A 55 13.71 5.94 -8.16
N GLY A 56 13.58 6.87 -7.22
CA GLY A 56 14.69 7.69 -6.75
C GLY A 56 14.80 9.06 -7.44
N GLY A 57 16.01 9.61 -7.45
CA GLY A 57 16.31 10.98 -7.87
C GLY A 57 16.49 11.92 -6.68
N PRO A 58 16.73 13.24 -6.91
CA PRO A 58 17.01 14.20 -5.85
C PRO A 58 15.93 14.20 -4.76
N ALA A 59 16.33 14.16 -3.52
CA ALA A 59 15.52 14.01 -2.30
C ALA A 59 14.71 12.70 -2.19
N LYS A 60 14.39 12.06 -3.31
CA LYS A 60 13.56 10.84 -3.33
C LYS A 60 14.39 9.59 -3.06
N SER A 61 15.62 9.50 -3.55
CA SER A 61 16.50 8.36 -3.30
C SER A 61 16.81 8.20 -1.82
N GLN A 62 16.99 9.27 -1.09
CA GLN A 62 17.23 9.24 0.35
C GLN A 62 16.04 8.60 1.09
N LEU A 63 14.82 9.04 0.78
CA LEU A 63 13.60 8.45 1.35
C LEU A 63 13.43 6.98 0.98
N VAL A 64 13.78 6.57 -0.26
CA VAL A 64 13.74 5.16 -0.65
C VAL A 64 14.71 4.33 0.19
N HIS A 65 15.92 4.82 0.45
CA HIS A 65 16.87 4.14 1.32
C HIS A 65 16.39 4.03 2.77
N GLU A 66 15.74 5.08 3.30
CA GLU A 66 15.14 5.05 4.64
C GLU A 66 14.01 4.00 4.71
N VAL A 67 13.12 3.96 3.71
CA VAL A 67 12.06 2.95 3.62
C VAL A 67 12.65 1.54 3.51
N ASP A 68 13.70 1.35 2.70
CA ASP A 68 14.39 0.06 2.56
C ASP A 68 15.04 -0.39 3.89
N ALA A 69 15.67 0.53 4.62
CA ALA A 69 16.26 0.27 5.93
C ALA A 69 15.22 -0.17 6.97
N LEU A 70 13.96 0.27 6.83
CA LEU A 70 12.83 -0.15 7.65
C LEU A 70 12.18 -1.45 7.16
N GLY A 71 12.73 -2.10 6.12
CA GLY A 71 12.22 -3.35 5.57
C GLY A 71 11.20 -3.18 4.44
N GLY A 72 11.07 -1.98 3.88
CA GLY A 72 10.22 -1.69 2.74
C GLY A 72 10.64 -2.43 1.46
N VAL A 73 9.80 -2.40 0.46
CA VAL A 73 9.96 -3.22 -0.75
C VAL A 73 10.22 -2.43 -2.02
N ILE A 74 9.92 -1.13 -2.05
CA ILE A 74 10.06 -0.27 -3.24
C ILE A 74 11.48 -0.31 -3.79
N GLY A 75 12.50 -0.16 -2.93
CA GLY A 75 13.91 -0.16 -3.31
C GLY A 75 14.32 -1.48 -3.94
N ARG A 76 13.98 -2.59 -3.29
CA ARG A 76 14.31 -3.95 -3.75
C ARG A 76 13.64 -4.30 -5.08
N LEU A 77 12.36 -3.93 -5.24
CA LEU A 77 11.65 -4.14 -6.51
C LEU A 77 12.20 -3.25 -7.62
N ALA A 78 12.57 -2.00 -7.30
CA ALA A 78 13.23 -1.13 -8.26
C ALA A 78 14.57 -1.71 -8.72
N ASP A 79 15.34 -2.31 -7.82
CA ASP A 79 16.60 -2.97 -8.16
C ASP A 79 16.40 -4.22 -9.02
N ALA A 80 15.41 -5.04 -8.68
CA ALA A 80 15.11 -6.29 -9.40
C ALA A 80 14.57 -6.04 -10.81
N THR A 81 13.95 -4.89 -11.06
CA THR A 81 13.33 -4.54 -12.34
C THR A 81 14.03 -3.40 -13.06
N ALA A 82 15.20 -2.98 -12.57
CA ALA A 82 15.96 -1.89 -13.15
C ALA A 82 16.46 -2.22 -14.56
N ILE A 83 16.13 -1.35 -15.51
CA ILE A 83 16.71 -1.34 -16.86
C ILE A 83 18.03 -0.55 -16.84
N GLN A 84 18.06 0.55 -16.06
CA GLN A 84 19.22 1.40 -15.91
C GLN A 84 19.27 2.02 -14.52
N LYS A 85 20.47 2.08 -13.93
CA LYS A 85 20.75 2.82 -12.70
C LYS A 85 21.74 3.95 -12.98
N ARG A 86 21.47 5.13 -12.46
CA ARG A 86 22.31 6.31 -12.69
C ARG A 86 22.38 7.19 -11.46
N ILE A 87 23.56 7.70 -11.16
CA ILE A 87 23.75 8.78 -10.18
C ILE A 87 23.51 10.10 -10.89
N LEU A 88 22.53 10.86 -10.41
CA LEU A 88 22.25 12.22 -10.86
C LEU A 88 23.13 13.21 -10.11
N ASN A 89 23.40 14.33 -10.75
CA ASN A 89 24.21 15.43 -10.20
C ASN A 89 25.67 15.03 -9.82
N ALA A 90 26.22 14.00 -10.45
CA ALA A 90 27.58 13.53 -10.17
C ALA A 90 28.65 14.63 -10.26
N SER A 91 28.46 15.61 -11.15
CA SER A 91 29.36 16.76 -11.33
C SER A 91 29.21 17.88 -10.30
N ARG A 92 28.17 17.82 -9.43
CA ARG A 92 27.84 18.89 -8.48
C ARG A 92 28.29 18.61 -7.06
N GLY A 93 28.97 17.49 -6.83
CA GLY A 93 29.47 17.07 -5.52
C GLY A 93 28.54 16.12 -4.75
N PRO A 94 29.09 15.40 -3.75
CA PRO A 94 28.40 14.31 -3.05
C PRO A 94 27.10 14.72 -2.35
N ALA A 95 27.03 15.95 -1.85
CA ALA A 95 25.86 16.43 -1.11
C ALA A 95 24.54 16.43 -1.92
N VAL A 96 24.63 16.45 -3.24
CA VAL A 96 23.46 16.44 -4.15
C VAL A 96 23.40 15.20 -5.03
N TRP A 97 24.23 14.20 -4.79
CA TRP A 97 24.15 12.94 -5.49
C TRP A 97 22.83 12.24 -5.17
N ALA A 98 22.21 11.71 -6.19
CA ALA A 98 20.96 11.01 -6.03
C ALA A 98 20.89 9.82 -6.98
N LEU A 99 20.65 8.63 -6.44
CA LEU A 99 20.47 7.44 -7.24
C LEU A 99 19.09 7.47 -7.89
N ARG A 100 19.03 7.12 -9.17
CA ARG A 100 17.79 6.92 -9.91
C ARG A 100 17.87 5.60 -10.66
N ALA A 101 16.91 4.71 -10.41
CA ALA A 101 16.70 3.48 -11.15
C ALA A 101 15.54 3.68 -12.12
N GLN A 102 15.80 3.47 -13.40
CA GLN A 102 14.73 3.33 -14.39
C GLN A 102 14.32 1.87 -14.44
N THR A 103 13.03 1.60 -14.31
CA THR A 103 12.50 0.25 -14.15
C THR A 103 11.67 -0.17 -15.36
N ASP A 104 11.52 -1.47 -15.59
CA ASP A 104 10.46 -2.00 -16.44
C ASP A 104 9.11 -1.84 -15.71
N LYS A 105 8.28 -0.92 -16.22
CA LYS A 105 6.99 -0.57 -15.64
C LYS A 105 6.07 -1.77 -15.41
N ARG A 106 6.01 -2.69 -16.36
CA ARG A 106 5.11 -3.84 -16.31
C ARG A 106 5.65 -4.89 -15.34
N GLN A 107 6.94 -5.14 -15.40
CA GLN A 107 7.60 -6.11 -14.54
C GLN A 107 7.57 -5.65 -13.07
N TYR A 108 7.78 -4.36 -12.81
CA TYR A 108 7.67 -3.76 -11.47
C TYR A 108 6.28 -3.97 -10.86
N ALA A 109 5.22 -3.60 -11.58
CA ALA A 109 3.85 -3.77 -11.11
C ALA A 109 3.51 -5.25 -10.89
N ARG A 110 3.92 -6.14 -11.81
CA ARG A 110 3.70 -7.58 -11.69
C ARG A 110 4.40 -8.17 -10.46
N GLN A 111 5.66 -7.81 -10.23
CA GLN A 111 6.41 -8.30 -9.06
C GLN A 111 5.84 -7.77 -7.75
N MET A 112 5.37 -6.51 -7.72
CA MET A 112 4.67 -5.97 -6.55
C MET A 112 3.39 -6.76 -6.27
N LEU A 113 2.57 -7.00 -7.28
CA LEU A 113 1.34 -7.78 -7.12
C LEU A 113 1.63 -9.20 -6.62
N GLN A 114 2.63 -9.87 -7.19
CA GLN A 114 3.05 -11.19 -6.73
C GLN A 114 3.50 -11.18 -5.27
N LEU A 115 4.30 -10.18 -4.88
CA LEU A 115 4.74 -10.03 -3.50
C LEU A 115 3.57 -9.86 -2.53
N LEU A 116 2.60 -9.01 -2.88
CA LEU A 116 1.39 -8.80 -2.08
C LEU A 116 0.57 -10.08 -1.95
N GLN A 117 0.37 -10.81 -3.05
CA GLN A 117 -0.38 -12.07 -3.08
C GLN A 117 0.25 -13.17 -2.21
N HIS A 118 1.58 -13.16 -2.06
CA HIS A 118 2.32 -14.13 -1.25
C HIS A 118 2.63 -13.64 0.18
N THR A 119 2.19 -12.43 0.54
CA THR A 119 2.37 -11.91 1.89
C THR A 119 1.33 -12.53 2.82
N PRO A 120 1.74 -13.30 3.85
CA PRO A 120 0.80 -13.82 4.84
C PRO A 120 0.01 -12.69 5.54
N ASN A 121 -1.20 -12.99 6.00
CA ASN A 121 -2.11 -12.05 6.67
C ASN A 121 -2.54 -10.85 5.81
N LEU A 122 -2.34 -10.89 4.49
CA LEU A 122 -2.75 -9.82 3.57
C LEU A 122 -3.80 -10.32 2.59
N ALA A 123 -4.99 -9.71 2.63
CA ALA A 123 -6.06 -9.96 1.69
C ALA A 123 -6.12 -8.82 0.65
N LEU A 124 -6.04 -9.16 -0.63
CA LEU A 124 -6.26 -8.19 -1.72
C LEU A 124 -7.74 -8.19 -2.11
N ARG A 125 -8.30 -6.99 -2.27
CA ARG A 125 -9.70 -6.79 -2.67
C ARG A 125 -9.77 -5.79 -3.83
N GLU A 126 -10.32 -6.27 -4.95
CA GLU A 126 -10.64 -5.38 -6.07
C GLU A 126 -12.03 -4.80 -5.86
N ALA A 127 -12.10 -3.58 -5.34
CA ALA A 127 -13.35 -2.90 -5.06
C ALA A 127 -13.16 -1.38 -4.95
N MET A 128 -14.24 -0.66 -5.23
CA MET A 128 -14.32 0.78 -4.99
C MET A 128 -14.82 1.01 -3.56
N VAL A 129 -14.00 1.61 -2.73
CA VAL A 129 -14.43 2.12 -1.41
C VAL A 129 -15.16 3.45 -1.63
N THR A 130 -16.40 3.52 -1.16
CA THR A 130 -17.30 4.67 -1.36
C THR A 130 -17.53 5.50 -0.09
N GLY A 131 -17.14 4.98 1.08
CA GLY A 131 -17.33 5.71 2.33
C GLY A 131 -16.68 4.99 3.52
N LEU A 132 -16.63 5.72 4.62
CA LEU A 132 -16.22 5.20 5.93
C LEU A 132 -17.46 4.93 6.77
N GLU A 133 -17.43 3.84 7.52
CA GLU A 133 -18.40 3.59 8.59
C GLU A 133 -17.83 4.11 9.90
N THR A 134 -18.67 4.81 10.65
CA THR A 134 -18.27 5.40 11.92
C THR A 134 -19.28 5.09 13.01
N SER A 135 -18.83 5.01 14.25
CA SER A 135 -19.66 4.95 15.45
C SER A 135 -19.32 6.11 16.39
N GLY A 136 -20.28 6.51 17.24
CA GLY A 136 -20.12 7.64 18.14
C GLY A 136 -20.76 8.93 17.61
N SER A 137 -20.68 10.01 18.41
CA SER A 137 -21.25 11.32 18.07
C SER A 137 -20.15 12.32 17.71
N ALA A 138 -20.35 13.03 16.59
CA ALA A 138 -19.45 14.10 16.17
C ALA A 138 -19.43 15.28 17.17
N GLU A 139 -20.51 15.46 17.95
CA GLU A 139 -20.65 16.54 18.95
C GLU A 139 -19.96 16.21 20.29
N GLY A 140 -19.66 14.92 20.56
CA GLY A 140 -19.04 14.46 21.81
C GLY A 140 -17.54 14.14 21.74
N GLY A 141 -16.90 14.23 20.58
CA GLY A 141 -15.44 14.02 20.43
C GLY A 141 -14.98 12.57 20.25
N ASP A 142 -15.86 11.58 20.31
CA ASP A 142 -15.53 10.13 20.21
C ASP A 142 -16.00 9.50 18.88
N LEU A 143 -15.70 10.14 17.76
CA LEU A 143 -15.99 9.55 16.46
C LEU A 143 -14.94 8.47 16.14
N ARG A 144 -15.39 7.22 16.01
CA ARG A 144 -14.54 6.08 15.72
C ARG A 144 -14.85 5.50 14.34
N ILE A 145 -13.83 5.22 13.54
CA ILE A 145 -13.98 4.50 12.28
C ILE A 145 -14.13 3.01 12.60
N THR A 146 -15.23 2.40 12.12
CA THR A 146 -15.56 0.99 12.35
C THR A 146 -15.46 0.14 11.10
N GLY A 147 -15.34 0.76 9.93
CA GLY A 147 -15.22 0.01 8.68
C GLY A 147 -15.21 0.88 7.44
N VAL A 148 -15.26 0.23 6.30
CA VAL A 148 -15.41 0.85 4.99
C VAL A 148 -16.60 0.25 4.25
N ARG A 149 -17.24 1.08 3.45
CA ARG A 149 -18.30 0.69 2.52
C ARG A 149 -17.76 0.59 1.12
N THR A 150 -18.07 -0.49 0.43
CA THR A 150 -17.73 -0.67 -0.99
C THR A 150 -18.94 -0.49 -1.89
N TYR A 151 -18.70 -0.21 -3.18
CA TYR A 151 -19.76 0.06 -4.15
C TYR A 151 -20.77 -1.09 -4.29
N PHE A 152 -20.35 -2.33 -4.15
CA PHE A 152 -21.21 -3.53 -4.25
C PHE A 152 -21.78 -3.99 -2.90
N LEU A 153 -22.02 -3.07 -1.96
CA LEU A 153 -22.75 -3.30 -0.70
C LEU A 153 -22.13 -4.31 0.28
N SER A 154 -20.86 -4.58 0.21
CA SER A 154 -20.19 -5.29 1.29
C SER A 154 -19.70 -4.28 2.36
N LEU A 155 -20.20 -4.46 3.58
CA LEU A 155 -19.66 -3.79 4.77
C LEU A 155 -18.44 -4.60 5.25
N ILE A 156 -17.33 -3.92 5.42
CA ILE A 156 -16.09 -4.53 5.90
C ILE A 156 -15.69 -3.79 7.17
N HIS A 157 -15.67 -4.52 8.28
CA HIS A 157 -15.39 -3.96 9.60
C HIS A 157 -13.89 -4.00 9.93
N ILE A 158 -13.45 -3.01 10.72
CA ILE A 158 -12.18 -3.00 11.42
C ILE A 158 -12.43 -3.61 12.80
N SER A 159 -11.75 -4.70 13.14
CA SER A 159 -11.76 -5.24 14.50
C SER A 159 -10.89 -4.39 15.41
N GLU A 160 -11.27 -4.30 16.68
CA GLU A 160 -10.38 -3.71 17.68
C GLU A 160 -9.13 -4.58 17.85
N PRO A 161 -7.93 -4.00 17.92
CA PRO A 161 -6.75 -4.75 18.30
C PRO A 161 -6.96 -5.27 19.75
N THR A 162 -7.04 -6.58 19.90
CA THR A 162 -7.26 -7.25 21.20
C THR A 162 -5.96 -7.41 21.99
N ARG A 163 -4.84 -6.90 21.53
CA ARG A 163 -3.56 -6.99 22.25
C ARG A 163 -3.28 -5.70 23.01
N PRO A 164 -3.15 -5.75 24.37
CA PRO A 164 -2.54 -4.66 25.11
C PRO A 164 -1.08 -4.52 24.68
N TYR A 165 -0.63 -3.28 24.55
CA TYR A 165 0.78 -2.94 24.28
C TYR A 165 1.67 -3.38 25.43
#